data_9ed820ab908b6466d95f87f3ae9e987d
#
_entry.id   9ed820ab908b6466d95f87f3ae9e987d
#
_cell.length_a   1.000
_cell.length_b   1.000
_cell.length_c   1.000
_cell.angle_alpha   90.00
_cell.angle_beta   90.00
_cell.angle_gamma   90.00
#
_symmetry.space_group_name_H-M   'P 1'
#
loop_
_entity.id
_entity.type
_entity.pdbx_description
1 polymer ?
#
loop_
_entity_poly.entity_id
_entity_poly.type
_entity_poly.pdbx_seq_one_letter_code
_entity_poly.pdbx_strand_id
1 'polypeptide(L)'
;MSGLAPVFARIEPRLQAAKYVRAVMSDLPKRNGWTIAEWVGDASPDATQRLLNRASWDTLGAMNVVRRFAVAPLDAAARPGSLSVGALDESGQEKKGVATAGVKRQHMGCAGGIDNGINIVYLAYVRASAGHTLIAARQWIPAEQISDPVTALTTGLPLDLAFATKGELAIGLLRDAFRDGVRLDFVAGDEVYGACTKLRAFLEEHAQAYVLRIRATFTLTLAAGTFLTCEQAVARHCKQKRKWTIRSAGDGSKGERTYAWAWIATASPVHYLLIRKHRTTGELAFHYCFVPDGQPATLPRLVSAAGLRWPVEGTERVQLSLSHSK
;
A
#
# COMPACT_ATOMS: atom_id res chain seq x y z
N MET A 1 -15.20 12.73 14.58
CA MET A 1 -14.97 12.08 15.90
C MET A 1 -16.19 11.31 16.42
N SER A 2 -17.44 11.67 16.10
CA SER A 2 -18.63 10.89 16.53
C SER A 2 -18.58 9.42 16.09
N GLY A 3 -18.18 9.15 14.85
CA GLY A 3 -18.06 7.79 14.34
C GLY A 3 -17.01 6.92 15.03
N LEU A 4 -16.02 7.51 15.70
CA LEU A 4 -15.01 6.78 16.49
C LEU A 4 -15.45 6.53 17.94
N ALA A 5 -16.60 7.03 18.37
CA ALA A 5 -17.06 6.85 19.76
C ALA A 5 -17.13 5.38 20.21
N PRO A 6 -17.65 4.45 19.40
CA PRO A 6 -17.78 3.05 19.80
C PRO A 6 -16.46 2.29 19.99
N VAL A 7 -15.36 2.78 19.44
CA VAL A 7 -14.05 2.09 19.53
C VAL A 7 -13.34 2.33 20.86
N PHE A 8 -13.84 3.26 21.67
CA PHE A 8 -13.31 3.58 23.00
C PHE A 8 -14.26 3.11 24.09
N ALA A 9 -13.77 2.27 25.00
CA ALA A 9 -14.54 1.82 26.16
C ALA A 9 -14.80 2.95 27.17
N ARG A 10 -13.99 4.01 27.18
CA ARG A 10 -14.04 5.13 28.12
C ARG A 10 -14.02 6.46 27.39
N ILE A 11 -14.62 7.48 28.01
CA ILE A 11 -14.74 8.82 27.40
C ILE A 11 -13.42 9.58 27.38
N GLU A 12 -12.55 9.41 28.37
CA GLU A 12 -11.31 10.14 28.51
C GLU A 12 -10.33 9.88 27.33
N PRO A 13 -10.01 8.61 26.98
CA PRO A 13 -9.20 8.33 25.79
C PRO A 13 -9.82 8.86 24.52
N ARG A 14 -11.15 8.81 24.37
CA ARG A 14 -11.87 9.35 23.22
C ARG A 14 -11.69 10.87 23.08
N LEU A 15 -11.85 11.62 24.19
CA LEU A 15 -11.64 13.06 24.18
C LEU A 15 -10.18 13.41 23.89
N GLN A 16 -9.24 12.66 24.48
CA GLN A 16 -7.81 12.87 24.25
C GLN A 16 -7.41 12.52 22.80
N ALA A 17 -8.00 11.48 22.20
CA ALA A 17 -7.80 11.18 20.79
C ALA A 17 -8.27 12.32 19.88
N ALA A 18 -9.38 12.98 20.23
CA ALA A 18 -9.86 14.14 19.48
C ALA A 18 -8.89 15.35 19.58
N LYS A 19 -8.33 15.57 20.74
CA LYS A 19 -7.29 16.61 20.97
C LYS A 19 -6.03 16.27 20.15
N TYR A 20 -5.56 15.02 20.26
CA TYR A 20 -4.37 14.54 19.57
C TYR A 20 -4.48 14.72 18.05
N VAL A 21 -5.58 14.26 17.43
CA VAL A 21 -5.81 14.38 15.98
C VAL A 21 -5.79 15.85 15.56
N ARG A 22 -6.47 16.75 16.29
CA ARG A 22 -6.46 18.18 15.98
C ARG A 22 -5.06 18.79 16.06
N ALA A 23 -4.27 18.42 17.07
CA ALA A 23 -2.89 18.89 17.21
C ALA A 23 -1.98 18.37 16.09
N VAL A 24 -2.11 17.11 15.70
CA VAL A 24 -1.33 16.53 14.59
C VAL A 24 -1.68 17.22 13.26
N MET A 25 -2.92 17.66 13.08
CA MET A 25 -3.39 18.37 11.87
C MET A 25 -3.15 19.89 11.92
N SER A 26 -2.63 20.43 13.02
CA SER A 26 -2.33 21.85 13.14
C SER A 26 -0.99 22.26 12.54
N ASP A 27 -0.72 23.56 12.51
CA ASP A 27 0.55 24.13 12.00
C ASP A 27 1.71 24.05 13.01
N LEU A 28 1.63 23.16 14.00
CA LEU A 28 2.72 22.96 14.96
C LEU A 28 4.03 22.59 14.24
N PRO A 29 5.10 23.37 14.42
CA PRO A 29 6.37 23.11 13.74
C PRO A 29 7.04 21.83 14.24
N LYS A 30 6.75 21.43 15.48
CA LYS A 30 7.22 20.20 16.11
C LYS A 30 6.08 19.54 16.85
N ARG A 31 5.86 18.26 16.59
CA ARG A 31 4.76 17.45 17.16
C ARG A 31 5.33 16.42 18.14
N ASN A 32 5.52 16.83 19.38
CA ASN A 32 5.88 15.95 20.49
C ASN A 32 4.88 16.08 21.64
N GLY A 33 5.02 15.25 22.68
CA GLY A 33 4.07 15.23 23.79
C GLY A 33 3.87 16.60 24.44
N TRP A 34 4.94 17.40 24.61
CA TRP A 34 4.87 18.71 25.24
C TRP A 34 4.20 19.76 24.34
N THR A 35 4.62 19.89 23.09
CA THR A 35 4.04 20.87 22.17
C THR A 35 2.59 20.57 21.86
N ILE A 36 2.21 19.28 21.82
CA ILE A 36 0.81 18.84 21.68
C ILE A 36 0.01 19.22 22.92
N ALA A 37 0.53 18.94 24.13
CA ALA A 37 -0.16 19.28 25.37
C ALA A 37 -0.41 20.78 25.48
N GLU A 38 0.61 21.59 25.26
CA GLU A 38 0.51 23.06 25.26
C GLU A 38 -0.56 23.55 24.26
N TRP A 39 -0.52 23.05 23.02
CA TRP A 39 -1.46 23.48 21.98
C TRP A 39 -2.92 23.12 22.28
N VAL A 40 -3.17 21.96 22.94
CA VAL A 40 -4.54 21.52 23.29
C VAL A 40 -5.01 22.00 24.66
N GLY A 41 -4.15 22.72 25.41
CA GLY A 41 -4.45 23.23 26.75
C GLY A 41 -4.38 22.18 27.85
N ASP A 42 -3.58 21.12 27.68
CA ASP A 42 -3.28 20.14 28.72
C ASP A 42 -2.11 20.61 29.58
N ALA A 43 -2.17 20.38 30.90
CA ALA A 43 -1.13 20.81 31.83
C ALA A 43 0.19 20.03 31.65
N SER A 44 0.15 18.83 31.08
CA SER A 44 1.31 17.98 30.85
C SER A 44 1.09 17.04 29.66
N PRO A 45 2.14 16.41 29.11
CA PRO A 45 2.01 15.44 28.03
C PRO A 45 1.39 14.10 28.44
N ASP A 46 1.15 13.87 29.74
CA ASP A 46 0.78 12.57 30.30
C ASP A 46 -0.50 12.00 29.69
N ALA A 47 -1.50 12.85 29.43
CA ALA A 47 -2.77 12.41 28.83
C ALA A 47 -2.57 11.87 27.40
N THR A 48 -1.75 12.56 26.59
CA THR A 48 -1.39 12.12 25.24
C THR A 48 -0.52 10.88 25.28
N GLN A 49 0.47 10.80 26.16
CA GLN A 49 1.33 9.63 26.31
C GLN A 49 0.53 8.40 26.79
N ARG A 50 -0.41 8.59 27.74
CA ARG A 50 -1.29 7.52 28.19
C ARG A 50 -2.19 7.01 27.06
N LEU A 51 -2.73 7.90 26.22
CA LEU A 51 -3.52 7.52 25.05
C LEU A 51 -2.71 6.61 24.10
N LEU A 52 -1.46 6.98 23.83
CA LEU A 52 -0.62 6.28 22.85
C LEU A 52 0.01 5.00 23.40
N ASN A 53 0.32 4.95 24.71
CA ASN A 53 1.11 3.87 25.29
C ASN A 53 0.33 2.91 26.18
N ARG A 54 -0.83 3.31 26.73
CA ARG A 54 -1.55 2.54 27.77
C ARG A 54 -3.03 2.39 27.54
N ALA A 55 -3.66 3.27 26.76
CA ALA A 55 -5.10 3.19 26.54
C ALA A 55 -5.42 1.98 25.64
N SER A 56 -6.38 1.16 26.10
CA SER A 56 -6.94 0.08 25.28
C SER A 56 -8.13 0.61 24.50
N TRP A 57 -8.12 0.42 23.19
CA TRP A 57 -9.19 0.77 22.26
C TRP A 57 -9.12 -0.09 21.02
N ASP A 58 -10.25 -0.27 20.35
CA ASP A 58 -10.34 -1.08 19.14
C ASP A 58 -9.70 -0.37 17.95
N THR A 59 -8.43 -0.66 17.71
CA THR A 59 -7.66 -0.08 16.58
C THR A 59 -8.17 -0.53 15.22
N LEU A 60 -8.65 -1.76 15.11
CA LEU A 60 -9.22 -2.29 13.86
C LEU A 60 -10.57 -1.63 13.57
N GLY A 61 -11.44 -1.53 14.57
CA GLY A 61 -12.70 -0.80 14.46
C GLY A 61 -12.49 0.68 14.10
N ALA A 62 -11.47 1.33 14.69
CA ALA A 62 -11.10 2.70 14.32
C ALA A 62 -10.68 2.79 12.84
N MET A 63 -9.85 1.85 12.38
CA MET A 63 -9.43 1.82 10.97
C MET A 63 -10.63 1.63 10.03
N ASN A 64 -11.60 0.79 10.40
CA ASN A 64 -12.81 0.58 9.62
C ASN A 64 -13.64 1.87 9.50
N VAL A 65 -13.76 2.64 10.59
CA VAL A 65 -14.45 3.94 10.58
C VAL A 65 -13.72 4.94 9.68
N VAL A 66 -12.40 5.04 9.81
CA VAL A 66 -11.56 5.92 8.98
C VAL A 66 -11.66 5.54 7.51
N ARG A 67 -11.60 4.24 7.20
CA ARG A 67 -11.72 3.72 5.82
C ARG A 67 -13.03 4.15 5.18
N ARG A 68 -14.17 3.91 5.84
CA ARG A 68 -15.49 4.32 5.33
C ARG A 68 -15.62 5.82 5.16
N PHE A 69 -15.13 6.58 6.12
CA PHE A 69 -15.11 8.04 6.05
C PHE A 69 -14.27 8.57 4.88
N ALA A 70 -13.15 7.93 4.55
CA ALA A 70 -12.23 8.37 3.52
C ALA A 70 -12.65 7.92 2.10
N VAL A 71 -13.20 6.72 1.96
CA VAL A 71 -13.58 6.14 0.66
C VAL A 71 -14.84 6.81 0.09
N ALA A 72 -15.87 7.00 0.92
CA ALA A 72 -17.16 7.51 0.44
C ALA A 72 -17.09 8.89 -0.27
N PRO A 73 -16.37 9.91 0.23
CA PRO A 73 -16.21 11.18 -0.48
C PRO A 73 -15.44 11.03 -1.80
N LEU A 74 -14.44 10.15 -1.86
CA LEU A 74 -13.69 9.91 -3.10
C LEU A 74 -14.58 9.27 -4.16
N ASP A 75 -15.42 8.32 -3.77
CA ASP A 75 -16.39 7.72 -4.68
C ASP A 75 -17.43 8.71 -5.18
N ALA A 76 -17.93 9.56 -4.28
CA ALA A 76 -18.90 10.60 -4.62
C ALA A 76 -18.34 11.68 -5.56
N ALA A 77 -17.04 12.00 -5.43
CA ALA A 77 -16.36 12.99 -6.28
C ALA A 77 -15.87 12.43 -7.62
N ALA A 78 -15.86 11.11 -7.79
CA ALA A 78 -15.30 10.47 -8.97
C ALA A 78 -16.20 10.63 -10.21
N ARG A 79 -15.57 10.81 -11.36
CA ARG A 79 -16.30 10.80 -12.65
C ARG A 79 -16.83 9.39 -12.93
N PRO A 80 -18.01 9.25 -13.56
CA PRO A 80 -18.53 7.96 -13.99
C PRO A 80 -17.51 7.19 -14.83
N GLY A 81 -17.36 5.90 -14.57
CA GLY A 81 -16.40 5.04 -15.27
C GLY A 81 -14.93 5.19 -14.86
N SER A 82 -14.61 6.08 -13.90
CA SER A 82 -13.26 6.17 -13.34
C SER A 82 -12.90 4.92 -12.55
N LEU A 83 -11.64 4.47 -12.66
CA LEU A 83 -11.14 3.30 -11.94
C LEU A 83 -10.95 3.57 -10.45
N SER A 84 -11.22 2.54 -9.65
CA SER A 84 -10.79 2.41 -8.26
C SER A 84 -9.66 1.39 -8.16
N VAL A 85 -8.54 1.77 -7.54
CA VAL A 85 -7.37 0.90 -7.41
C VAL A 85 -6.95 0.80 -5.95
N GLY A 86 -6.79 -0.42 -5.45
CA GLY A 86 -6.12 -0.71 -4.19
C GLY A 86 -4.61 -0.80 -4.44
N ALA A 87 -3.86 0.22 -4.04
CA ALA A 87 -2.42 0.23 -4.22
C ALA A 87 -1.72 -0.30 -2.96
N LEU A 88 -0.96 -1.39 -3.11
CA LEU A 88 -0.13 -1.98 -2.08
C LEU A 88 1.27 -1.40 -2.18
N ASP A 89 1.78 -0.92 -1.06
CA ASP A 89 3.15 -0.45 -0.95
C ASP A 89 3.66 -0.59 0.48
N GLU A 90 4.95 -0.32 0.69
CA GLU A 90 5.57 -0.36 2.01
C GLU A 90 6.37 0.90 2.27
N SER A 91 6.36 1.34 3.52
CA SER A 91 7.21 2.45 3.94
C SER A 91 8.02 2.06 5.17
N GLY A 92 9.29 2.44 5.16
CA GLY A 92 10.20 2.27 6.29
C GLY A 92 10.27 3.54 7.13
N GLN A 93 10.47 3.37 8.43
CA GLN A 93 10.85 4.44 9.34
C GLN A 93 12.15 4.07 10.04
N GLU A 94 13.19 4.89 9.83
CA GLU A 94 14.48 4.71 10.50
C GLU A 94 14.34 4.80 12.04
N LYS A 95 15.07 3.94 12.74
CA LYS A 95 15.13 3.87 14.18
C LYS A 95 16.58 3.78 14.64
N LYS A 96 16.97 4.62 15.60
CA LYS A 96 18.33 4.57 16.16
C LYS A 96 18.52 3.45 17.17
N GLY A 97 17.46 3.04 17.87
CA GLY A 97 17.48 1.99 18.87
C GLY A 97 17.02 0.64 18.35
N VAL A 98 17.18 -0.40 19.14
CA VAL A 98 16.81 -1.79 18.82
C VAL A 98 15.63 -2.33 19.63
N ALA A 99 15.13 -1.56 20.61
CA ALA A 99 14.10 -2.00 21.55
C ALA A 99 12.67 -1.74 21.08
N THR A 100 12.45 -1.27 19.85
CA THR A 100 11.11 -1.05 19.29
C THR A 100 10.64 -2.30 18.56
N ALA A 101 9.39 -2.70 18.76
CA ALA A 101 8.77 -3.80 18.01
C ALA A 101 8.94 -3.58 16.49
N GLY A 102 9.37 -4.63 15.79
CA GLY A 102 9.56 -4.60 14.32
C GLY A 102 10.86 -3.97 13.84
N VAL A 103 11.72 -3.46 14.73
CA VAL A 103 13.02 -2.90 14.34
C VAL A 103 13.95 -4.01 13.87
N LYS A 104 14.51 -3.82 12.70
CA LYS A 104 15.52 -4.70 12.11
C LYS A 104 16.37 -3.92 11.13
N ARG A 105 17.65 -4.33 10.98
CA ARG A 105 18.47 -3.85 9.86
C ARG A 105 17.98 -4.50 8.57
N GLN A 106 17.45 -3.68 7.68
CA GLN A 106 16.78 -4.13 6.45
C GLN A 106 16.85 -3.07 5.36
N HIS A 107 16.58 -3.47 4.11
CA HIS A 107 16.46 -2.51 3.02
C HIS A 107 15.24 -1.62 3.23
N MET A 108 15.45 -0.32 3.19
CA MET A 108 14.40 0.70 3.31
C MET A 108 14.54 1.74 2.21
N GLY A 109 13.46 1.94 1.44
CA GLY A 109 13.44 2.94 0.36
C GLY A 109 13.67 4.37 0.86
N CYS A 110 13.21 4.70 2.08
CA CYS A 110 13.41 6.00 2.69
C CYS A 110 14.87 6.31 3.03
N ALA A 111 15.66 5.28 3.39
CA ALA A 111 17.09 5.39 3.68
C ALA A 111 17.96 5.26 2.42
N GLY A 112 17.37 4.90 1.28
CA GLY A 112 18.12 4.63 0.05
C GLY A 112 19.02 3.40 0.10
N GLY A 113 18.87 2.52 1.09
CA GLY A 113 19.71 1.35 1.30
C GLY A 113 19.32 0.50 2.50
N ILE A 114 20.31 -0.21 3.06
CA ILE A 114 20.11 -1.03 4.26
C ILE A 114 20.36 -0.17 5.49
N ASP A 115 19.33 0.02 6.31
CA ASP A 115 19.41 0.73 7.59
C ASP A 115 18.53 0.07 8.65
N ASN A 116 18.65 0.56 9.90
CA ASN A 116 17.90 0.07 11.03
C ASN A 116 16.55 0.78 11.12
N GLY A 117 15.46 0.02 11.13
CA GLY A 117 14.14 0.62 11.17
C GLY A 117 13.00 -0.38 11.13
N ILE A 118 11.79 0.15 11.15
CA ILE A 118 10.54 -0.61 11.03
C ILE A 118 9.99 -0.48 9.61
N ASN A 119 9.29 -1.51 9.16
CA ASN A 119 8.54 -1.49 7.90
C ASN A 119 7.04 -1.63 8.16
N ILE A 120 6.25 -0.87 7.42
CA ILE A 120 4.79 -0.90 7.48
C ILE A 120 4.26 -1.15 6.07
N VAL A 121 3.40 -2.16 5.94
CA VAL A 121 2.65 -2.44 4.71
C VAL A 121 1.38 -1.61 4.71
N TYR A 122 1.13 -0.91 3.62
CA TYR A 122 -0.04 -0.05 3.44
C TYR A 122 -0.93 -0.55 2.31
N LEU A 123 -2.22 -0.30 2.47
CA LEU A 123 -3.19 -0.34 1.39
C LEU A 123 -3.74 1.08 1.21
N ALA A 124 -3.50 1.66 0.05
CA ALA A 124 -4.10 2.93 -0.35
C ALA A 124 -5.29 2.67 -1.28
N TYR A 125 -6.33 3.48 -1.13
CA TYR A 125 -7.44 3.60 -2.07
C TYR A 125 -7.16 4.76 -3.00
N VAL A 126 -7.08 4.48 -4.28
CA VAL A 126 -6.86 5.47 -5.33
C VAL A 126 -8.09 5.50 -6.22
N ARG A 127 -8.77 6.64 -6.26
CA ARG A 127 -9.92 6.86 -7.13
C ARG A 127 -9.53 7.79 -8.25
N ALA A 128 -9.45 7.28 -9.46
CA ALA A 128 -9.12 8.08 -10.63
C ALA A 128 -10.06 9.30 -10.71
N SER A 129 -9.52 10.47 -11.01
CA SER A 129 -10.22 11.76 -11.07
C SER A 129 -10.70 12.37 -9.73
N ALA A 130 -10.58 11.68 -8.60
CA ALA A 130 -11.03 12.17 -7.29
C ALA A 130 -9.91 12.33 -6.27
N GLY A 131 -8.90 11.44 -6.31
CA GLY A 131 -7.78 11.48 -5.38
C GLY A 131 -7.42 10.11 -4.77
N HIS A 132 -6.71 10.14 -3.66
CA HIS A 132 -6.26 8.93 -3.00
C HIS A 132 -6.11 9.13 -1.49
N THR A 133 -6.12 8.03 -0.74
CA THR A 133 -5.92 8.02 0.71
C THR A 133 -5.43 6.65 1.18
N LEU A 134 -4.72 6.62 2.31
CA LEU A 134 -4.39 5.36 2.97
C LEU A 134 -5.62 4.85 3.72
N ILE A 135 -5.98 3.59 3.51
CA ILE A 135 -7.18 2.98 4.09
C ILE A 135 -6.88 1.82 5.04
N ALA A 136 -5.66 1.30 5.03
CA ALA A 136 -5.23 0.29 5.98
C ALA A 136 -3.70 0.25 6.09
N ALA A 137 -3.21 -0.20 7.25
CA ALA A 137 -1.80 -0.37 7.53
C ALA A 137 -1.56 -1.57 8.45
N ARG A 138 -0.42 -2.27 8.27
CA ARG A 138 0.08 -3.31 9.17
C ARG A 138 1.59 -3.20 9.29
N GLN A 139 2.09 -3.16 10.51
CA GLN A 139 3.53 -3.23 10.75
C GLN A 139 4.02 -4.66 10.49
N TRP A 140 5.11 -4.77 9.78
CA TRP A 140 5.81 -6.05 9.62
C TRP A 140 6.72 -6.28 10.82
N ILE A 141 6.58 -7.45 11.46
CA ILE A 141 7.39 -7.86 12.60
C ILE A 141 8.30 -9.01 12.16
N PRO A 142 9.62 -8.92 12.37
CA PRO A 142 10.56 -9.99 12.05
C PRO A 142 10.24 -11.28 12.82
N ALA A 143 10.41 -12.43 12.17
CA ALA A 143 10.12 -13.73 12.78
C ALA A 143 10.93 -13.97 14.05
N GLU A 144 12.20 -13.55 14.08
CA GLU A 144 13.09 -13.67 15.22
C GLU A 144 12.60 -12.91 16.47
N GLN A 145 11.90 -11.77 16.29
CA GLN A 145 11.33 -11.04 17.44
C GLN A 145 10.06 -11.73 17.99
N ILE A 146 9.32 -12.39 17.12
CA ILE A 146 8.12 -13.14 17.53
C ILE A 146 8.51 -14.44 18.25
N SER A 147 9.55 -15.12 17.77
CA SER A 147 10.00 -16.40 18.32
C SER A 147 10.82 -16.28 19.61
N ASP A 148 11.33 -15.09 19.94
CA ASP A 148 12.02 -14.83 21.20
C ASP A 148 11.04 -14.28 22.26
N PRO A 149 10.67 -15.07 23.28
CA PRO A 149 9.70 -14.64 24.30
C PRO A 149 10.13 -13.39 25.08
N VAL A 150 11.44 -13.22 25.29
CA VAL A 150 11.97 -12.04 26.02
C VAL A 150 11.79 -10.78 25.19
N THR A 151 12.16 -10.84 23.92
CA THR A 151 11.99 -9.73 22.99
C THR A 151 10.49 -9.43 22.78
N ALA A 152 9.64 -10.44 22.58
CA ALA A 152 8.22 -10.26 22.43
C ALA A 152 7.60 -9.55 23.65
N LEU A 153 7.93 -10.00 24.86
CA LEU A 153 7.42 -9.39 26.10
C LEU A 153 7.94 -7.95 26.30
N THR A 154 9.24 -7.71 26.10
CA THR A 154 9.85 -6.39 26.33
C THR A 154 9.46 -5.35 25.31
N THR A 155 9.14 -5.77 24.08
CA THR A 155 8.63 -4.89 23.01
C THR A 155 7.11 -4.77 23.00
N GLY A 156 6.40 -5.51 23.86
CA GLY A 156 4.94 -5.47 23.98
C GLY A 156 4.21 -6.12 22.81
N LEU A 157 4.83 -7.10 22.14
CA LEU A 157 4.15 -7.88 21.09
C LEU A 157 3.08 -8.78 21.72
N PRO A 158 1.92 -8.98 21.05
CA PRO A 158 0.94 -9.97 21.47
C PRO A 158 1.54 -11.37 21.50
N LEU A 159 1.24 -12.15 22.55
CA LEU A 159 1.79 -13.50 22.71
C LEU A 159 1.28 -14.50 21.66
N ASP A 160 0.15 -14.22 21.06
CA ASP A 160 -0.48 -15.00 20.00
C ASP A 160 -0.14 -14.49 18.59
N LEU A 161 0.78 -13.52 18.50
CA LEU A 161 1.19 -12.97 17.21
C LEU A 161 1.92 -14.03 16.38
N ALA A 162 1.35 -14.38 15.23
CA ALA A 162 2.01 -15.25 14.26
C ALA A 162 2.81 -14.42 13.24
N PHE A 163 3.95 -14.98 12.81
CA PHE A 163 4.73 -14.37 11.73
C PHE A 163 3.92 -14.32 10.43
N ALA A 164 4.00 -13.19 9.76
CA ALA A 164 3.42 -13.00 8.43
C ALA A 164 4.43 -12.29 7.51
N THR A 165 4.55 -12.78 6.29
CA THR A 165 5.27 -12.08 5.23
C THR A 165 4.52 -10.82 4.80
N LYS A 166 5.21 -9.88 4.14
CA LYS A 166 4.55 -8.65 3.63
C LYS A 166 3.36 -8.97 2.71
N GLY A 167 3.47 -10.02 1.88
CA GLY A 167 2.36 -10.48 1.05
C GLY A 167 1.17 -11.01 1.85
N GLU A 168 1.40 -11.73 2.94
CA GLU A 168 0.34 -12.20 3.84
C GLU A 168 -0.30 -11.05 4.63
N LEU A 169 0.49 -10.04 5.03
CA LEU A 169 -0.05 -8.80 5.60
C LEU A 169 -0.95 -8.08 4.59
N ALA A 170 -0.52 -7.98 3.32
CA ALA A 170 -1.32 -7.39 2.26
C ALA A 170 -2.66 -8.14 2.05
N ILE A 171 -2.66 -9.48 2.11
CA ILE A 171 -3.90 -10.28 2.09
C ILE A 171 -4.81 -9.89 3.25
N GLY A 172 -4.27 -9.74 4.46
CA GLY A 172 -5.03 -9.30 5.64
C GLY A 172 -5.67 -7.92 5.44
N LEU A 173 -4.91 -6.95 4.91
CA LEU A 173 -5.40 -5.60 4.62
C LEU A 173 -6.54 -5.60 3.58
N LEU A 174 -6.39 -6.38 2.51
CA LEU A 174 -7.40 -6.52 1.46
C LEU A 174 -8.66 -7.22 1.98
N ARG A 175 -8.50 -8.30 2.78
CA ARG A 175 -9.63 -9.00 3.40
C ARG A 175 -10.45 -8.06 4.29
N ASP A 176 -9.79 -7.23 5.10
CA ASP A 176 -10.47 -6.24 5.94
C ASP A 176 -11.18 -5.17 5.08
N ALA A 177 -10.54 -4.70 4.02
CA ALA A 177 -11.15 -3.73 3.11
C ALA A 177 -12.39 -4.31 2.39
N PHE A 178 -12.31 -5.54 1.90
CA PHE A 178 -13.43 -6.22 1.23
C PHE A 178 -14.60 -6.49 2.21
N ARG A 179 -14.29 -6.90 3.46
CA ARG A 179 -15.30 -7.08 4.52
C ARG A 179 -16.05 -5.79 4.83
N ASP A 180 -15.35 -4.64 4.76
CA ASP A 180 -15.95 -3.32 4.95
C ASP A 180 -16.66 -2.77 3.70
N GLY A 181 -16.76 -3.56 2.64
CA GLY A 181 -17.47 -3.20 1.42
C GLY A 181 -16.70 -2.31 0.45
N VAL A 182 -15.38 -2.14 0.64
CA VAL A 182 -14.54 -1.43 -0.34
C VAL A 182 -14.51 -2.23 -1.64
N ARG A 183 -14.86 -1.56 -2.73
CA ARG A 183 -14.82 -2.16 -4.08
C ARG A 183 -13.66 -1.59 -4.86
N LEU A 184 -12.91 -2.48 -5.51
CA LEU A 184 -11.75 -2.14 -6.30
C LEU A 184 -11.92 -2.70 -7.71
N ASP A 185 -11.65 -1.87 -8.72
CA ASP A 185 -11.52 -2.37 -10.09
C ASP A 185 -10.23 -3.18 -10.26
N PHE A 186 -9.14 -2.74 -9.62
CA PHE A 186 -7.85 -3.43 -9.65
C PHE A 186 -7.13 -3.33 -8.30
N VAL A 187 -6.28 -4.32 -8.04
CA VAL A 187 -5.21 -4.23 -7.06
C VAL A 187 -3.88 -4.04 -7.80
N ALA A 188 -3.08 -3.07 -7.37
CA ALA A 188 -1.75 -2.81 -7.91
C ALA A 188 -0.70 -2.92 -6.80
N GLY A 189 0.51 -3.34 -7.14
CA GLY A 189 1.62 -3.48 -6.20
C GLY A 189 2.95 -3.61 -6.93
N ASP A 190 4.04 -3.49 -6.17
CA ASP A 190 5.38 -3.63 -6.70
C ASP A 190 5.82 -5.11 -6.84
N GLU A 191 7.12 -5.35 -7.05
CA GLU A 191 7.70 -6.68 -7.26
C GLU A 191 7.60 -7.59 -6.02
N VAL A 192 7.52 -7.02 -4.82
CA VAL A 192 7.34 -7.79 -3.58
C VAL A 192 5.97 -8.47 -3.59
N TYR A 193 4.94 -7.74 -3.96
CA TYR A 193 3.56 -8.23 -4.05
C TYR A 193 3.35 -9.08 -5.30
N GLY A 194 3.96 -8.70 -6.42
CA GLY A 194 3.88 -9.48 -7.66
C GLY A 194 4.55 -10.86 -7.57
N ALA A 195 5.60 -11.00 -6.77
CA ALA A 195 6.25 -12.28 -6.50
C ALA A 195 5.45 -13.19 -5.55
N CYS A 196 4.51 -12.64 -4.77
CA CYS A 196 3.77 -13.39 -3.76
C CYS A 196 2.65 -14.24 -4.40
N THR A 197 2.90 -15.54 -4.56
CA THR A 197 1.93 -16.49 -5.12
C THR A 197 0.64 -16.56 -4.30
N LYS A 198 0.75 -16.53 -2.95
CA LYS A 198 -0.42 -16.54 -2.06
C LYS A 198 -1.32 -15.33 -2.28
N LEU A 199 -0.73 -14.14 -2.51
CA LEU A 199 -1.52 -12.93 -2.78
C LEU A 199 -2.24 -13.03 -4.12
N ARG A 200 -1.56 -13.49 -5.17
CA ARG A 200 -2.22 -13.68 -6.48
C ARG A 200 -3.36 -14.68 -6.39
N ALA A 201 -3.13 -15.84 -5.76
CA ALA A 201 -4.18 -16.84 -5.56
C ALA A 201 -5.38 -16.27 -4.77
N PHE A 202 -5.13 -15.53 -3.69
CA PHE A 202 -6.18 -14.86 -2.93
C PHE A 202 -7.00 -13.90 -3.79
N LEU A 203 -6.36 -13.09 -4.63
CA LEU A 203 -7.05 -12.15 -5.52
C LEU A 203 -7.87 -12.89 -6.60
N GLU A 204 -7.31 -13.95 -7.16
CA GLU A 204 -7.99 -14.80 -8.17
C GLU A 204 -9.21 -15.52 -7.57
N GLU A 205 -9.11 -16.07 -6.38
CA GLU A 205 -10.23 -16.68 -5.64
C GLU A 205 -11.37 -15.70 -5.38
N HIS A 206 -11.05 -14.40 -5.21
CA HIS A 206 -12.04 -13.34 -5.01
C HIS A 206 -12.50 -12.69 -6.32
N ALA A 207 -12.12 -13.22 -7.48
CA ALA A 207 -12.35 -12.61 -8.79
C ALA A 207 -11.95 -11.12 -8.83
N GLN A 208 -10.89 -10.75 -8.07
CA GLN A 208 -10.36 -9.39 -7.97
C GLN A 208 -9.26 -9.19 -9.02
N ALA A 209 -9.50 -8.34 -10.01
CA ALA A 209 -8.49 -8.01 -11.00
C ALA A 209 -7.26 -7.36 -10.38
N TYR A 210 -6.09 -7.64 -10.94
CA TYR A 210 -4.84 -7.04 -10.49
C TYR A 210 -3.87 -6.67 -11.62
N VAL A 211 -2.98 -5.72 -11.33
CA VAL A 211 -1.83 -5.33 -12.15
C VAL A 211 -0.62 -5.25 -11.21
N LEU A 212 0.09 -6.36 -11.04
CA LEU A 212 1.21 -6.47 -10.10
C LEU A 212 2.54 -6.44 -10.85
N ARG A 213 3.48 -5.62 -10.40
CA ARG A 213 4.82 -5.57 -10.97
C ARG A 213 5.55 -6.87 -10.70
N ILE A 214 6.29 -7.36 -11.70
CA ILE A 214 7.09 -8.59 -11.63
C ILE A 214 8.48 -8.35 -12.21
N ARG A 215 9.41 -9.22 -11.83
CA ARG A 215 10.79 -9.18 -12.34
C ARG A 215 10.86 -9.64 -13.79
N ALA A 216 11.89 -9.19 -14.48
CA ALA A 216 12.20 -9.58 -15.87
C ALA A 216 12.36 -11.10 -16.04
N THR A 217 12.85 -11.78 -15.01
CA THR A 217 13.07 -13.24 -14.94
C THR A 217 11.80 -14.05 -14.62
N PHE A 218 10.67 -13.39 -14.35
CA PHE A 218 9.42 -14.09 -14.09
C PHE A 218 9.01 -14.90 -15.31
N THR A 219 8.70 -16.20 -15.11
CA THR A 219 8.36 -17.14 -16.19
C THR A 219 6.86 -17.16 -16.43
N LEU A 220 6.48 -17.06 -17.68
CA LEU A 220 5.12 -17.08 -18.18
C LEU A 220 4.89 -18.34 -19.03
N THR A 221 3.71 -18.92 -18.93
CA THR A 221 3.23 -19.92 -19.90
C THR A 221 2.47 -19.18 -20.99
N LEU A 222 2.99 -19.21 -22.21
CA LEU A 222 2.34 -18.67 -23.39
C LEU A 222 1.56 -19.77 -24.14
N ALA A 223 0.85 -19.38 -25.21
CA ALA A 223 0.12 -20.34 -26.04
C ALA A 223 1.00 -21.52 -26.46
N ALA A 224 0.40 -22.72 -26.59
CA ALA A 224 1.07 -23.97 -26.89
C ALA A 224 2.07 -24.47 -25.81
N GLY A 225 1.90 -24.04 -24.54
CA GLY A 225 2.74 -24.51 -23.42
C GLY A 225 4.19 -24.01 -23.45
N THR A 226 4.48 -22.97 -24.22
CA THR A 226 5.82 -22.38 -24.27
C THR A 226 6.09 -21.56 -23.00
N PHE A 227 7.15 -21.94 -22.29
CA PHE A 227 7.62 -21.20 -21.11
C PHE A 227 8.69 -20.18 -21.51
N LEU A 228 8.46 -18.91 -21.21
CA LEU A 228 9.42 -17.82 -21.48
C LEU A 228 9.50 -16.89 -20.27
N THR A 229 10.69 -16.34 -20.03
CA THR A 229 10.81 -15.18 -19.12
C THR A 229 10.14 -13.95 -19.75
N CYS A 230 9.85 -12.93 -18.93
CA CYS A 230 9.28 -11.68 -19.44
C CYS A 230 10.16 -11.05 -20.53
N GLU A 231 11.48 -11.05 -20.34
CA GLU A 231 12.43 -10.54 -21.35
C GLU A 231 12.40 -11.34 -22.65
N GLN A 232 12.40 -12.68 -22.55
CA GLN A 232 12.32 -13.55 -23.72
C GLN A 232 10.98 -13.37 -24.46
N ALA A 233 9.89 -13.20 -23.72
CA ALA A 233 8.58 -12.92 -24.31
C ALA A 233 8.57 -11.60 -25.09
N VAL A 234 9.16 -10.53 -24.55
CA VAL A 234 9.31 -9.26 -25.28
C VAL A 234 10.21 -9.42 -26.52
N ALA A 235 11.36 -10.07 -26.37
CA ALA A 235 12.29 -10.30 -27.48
C ALA A 235 11.63 -11.10 -28.61
N ARG A 236 10.73 -12.00 -28.31
CA ARG A 236 10.02 -12.83 -29.30
C ARG A 236 8.80 -12.13 -29.91
N HIS A 237 7.98 -11.45 -29.10
CA HIS A 237 6.64 -11.00 -29.50
C HIS A 237 6.50 -9.48 -29.71
N CYS A 238 7.45 -8.66 -29.23
CA CYS A 238 7.35 -7.21 -29.25
C CYS A 238 8.44 -6.52 -30.10
N LYS A 239 9.05 -7.24 -31.06
CA LYS A 239 10.10 -6.68 -31.96
C LYS A 239 9.59 -5.52 -32.81
N GLN A 240 8.36 -5.59 -33.27
CA GLN A 240 7.81 -4.62 -34.22
C GLN A 240 7.28 -3.39 -33.52
N LYS A 241 7.58 -2.20 -34.07
CA LYS A 241 7.10 -0.90 -33.51
C LYS A 241 5.59 -0.83 -33.33
N ARG A 242 4.80 -1.46 -34.23
CA ARG A 242 3.33 -1.50 -34.15
C ARG A 242 2.77 -2.23 -32.92
N LYS A 243 3.59 -3.01 -32.22
CA LYS A 243 3.19 -3.69 -30.97
C LYS A 243 3.21 -2.74 -29.77
N TRP A 244 3.79 -1.56 -29.93
CA TRP A 244 3.94 -0.58 -28.87
C TRP A 244 2.99 0.61 -29.10
N THR A 245 2.23 0.94 -28.08
CA THR A 245 1.33 2.10 -28.07
C THR A 245 1.82 3.12 -27.05
N ILE A 246 1.99 4.36 -27.46
CA ILE A 246 2.36 5.44 -26.53
C ILE A 246 1.14 5.87 -25.74
N ARG A 247 1.22 5.81 -24.41
CA ARG A 247 0.14 6.21 -23.50
C ARG A 247 0.70 6.82 -22.23
N SER A 248 -0.07 7.75 -21.68
CA SER A 248 0.13 8.30 -20.35
C SER A 248 -0.21 7.27 -19.28
N ALA A 249 0.59 7.23 -18.22
CA ALA A 249 0.34 6.53 -16.96
C ALA A 249 -0.13 7.50 -15.86
N GLY A 250 -0.65 8.67 -16.24
CA GLY A 250 -1.04 9.75 -15.33
C GLY A 250 0.11 10.70 -15.00
N ASP A 251 -0.19 11.70 -14.19
CA ASP A 251 0.77 12.72 -13.79
C ASP A 251 1.75 12.21 -12.74
N GLY A 252 2.94 12.75 -12.75
CA GLY A 252 3.98 12.53 -11.74
C GLY A 252 4.51 13.88 -11.24
N SER A 253 5.42 13.86 -10.28
CA SER A 253 6.03 15.07 -9.70
C SER A 253 6.77 15.97 -10.71
N LYS A 254 7.12 15.42 -11.89
CA LYS A 254 7.84 16.12 -12.97
C LYS A 254 6.99 16.26 -14.24
N GLY A 255 5.66 16.19 -14.15
CA GLY A 255 4.72 16.26 -15.26
C GLY A 255 4.18 14.89 -15.71
N GLU A 256 3.56 14.86 -16.89
CA GLU A 256 2.92 13.67 -17.43
C GLU A 256 3.90 12.52 -17.70
N ARG A 257 3.57 11.33 -17.21
CA ARG A 257 4.39 10.12 -17.36
C ARG A 257 3.99 9.32 -18.58
N THR A 258 4.56 9.65 -19.72
CA THR A 258 4.26 8.99 -21.00
C THR A 258 5.28 7.90 -21.33
N TYR A 259 4.80 6.69 -21.61
CA TYR A 259 5.62 5.51 -21.94
C TYR A 259 5.10 4.81 -23.19
N ALA A 260 5.94 3.95 -23.77
CA ALA A 260 5.49 2.98 -24.76
C ALA A 260 5.04 1.70 -24.03
N TRP A 261 3.85 1.21 -24.35
CA TRP A 261 3.23 0.07 -23.73
C TRP A 261 2.95 -1.02 -24.73
N ALA A 262 3.13 -2.25 -24.30
CA ALA A 262 2.71 -3.44 -25.04
C ALA A 262 2.07 -4.42 -24.08
N TRP A 263 1.31 -5.39 -24.59
CA TRP A 263 0.79 -6.49 -23.81
C TRP A 263 0.81 -7.78 -24.60
N ILE A 264 0.92 -8.90 -23.87
CA ILE A 264 0.96 -10.24 -24.42
C ILE A 264 -0.06 -11.09 -23.66
N ALA A 265 -0.95 -11.77 -24.38
CA ALA A 265 -1.83 -12.77 -23.78
C ALA A 265 -1.00 -14.00 -23.38
N THR A 266 -1.30 -14.58 -22.23
CA THR A 266 -0.70 -15.84 -21.77
C THR A 266 -1.51 -17.05 -22.27
N ALA A 267 -1.14 -18.26 -21.87
CA ALA A 267 -1.93 -19.45 -22.13
C ALA A 267 -3.29 -19.43 -21.41
N SER A 268 -3.40 -18.68 -20.33
CA SER A 268 -4.65 -18.43 -19.62
C SER A 268 -5.40 -17.26 -20.28
N PRO A 269 -6.71 -17.39 -20.56
CA PRO A 269 -7.48 -16.33 -21.20
C PRO A 269 -7.69 -15.09 -20.33
N VAL A 270 -7.46 -15.21 -19.03
CA VAL A 270 -7.65 -14.14 -18.02
C VAL A 270 -6.36 -13.52 -17.54
N HIS A 271 -5.18 -13.99 -18.01
CA HIS A 271 -3.88 -13.46 -17.60
C HIS A 271 -3.12 -12.84 -18.76
N TYR A 272 -2.43 -11.75 -18.46
CA TYR A 272 -1.70 -10.95 -19.45
C TYR A 272 -0.35 -10.50 -18.89
N LEU A 273 0.65 -10.40 -19.76
CA LEU A 273 1.87 -9.66 -19.50
C LEU A 273 1.71 -8.24 -20.04
N LEU A 274 1.68 -7.24 -19.18
CA LEU A 274 1.74 -5.83 -19.58
C LEU A 274 3.19 -5.33 -19.44
N ILE A 275 3.68 -4.69 -20.49
CA ILE A 275 5.05 -4.21 -20.58
C ILE A 275 5.05 -2.69 -20.74
N ARG A 276 5.81 -2.01 -19.88
CA ARG A 276 6.11 -0.58 -19.98
C ARG A 276 7.54 -0.40 -20.46
N LYS A 277 7.75 0.43 -21.46
CA LYS A 277 9.06 0.81 -21.97
C LYS A 277 9.28 2.31 -21.81
N HIS A 278 10.36 2.69 -21.14
CA HIS A 278 10.75 4.10 -21.04
C HIS A 278 11.16 4.62 -22.43
N ARG A 279 10.63 5.77 -22.84
CA ARG A 279 10.77 6.27 -24.21
C ARG A 279 12.19 6.69 -24.57
N THR A 280 12.97 7.16 -23.59
CA THR A 280 14.34 7.65 -23.79
C THR A 280 15.37 6.57 -23.48
N THR A 281 15.29 5.96 -22.28
CA THR A 281 16.29 4.98 -21.83
C THR A 281 16.08 3.58 -22.41
N GLY A 282 14.86 3.27 -22.87
CA GLY A 282 14.49 1.93 -23.31
C GLY A 282 14.26 0.93 -22.17
N GLU A 283 14.39 1.34 -20.91
CA GLU A 283 14.18 0.50 -19.73
C GLU A 283 12.79 -0.13 -19.76
N LEU A 284 12.73 -1.44 -19.46
CA LEU A 284 11.49 -2.21 -19.41
C LEU A 284 11.04 -2.43 -17.96
N ALA A 285 9.74 -2.36 -17.76
CA ALA A 285 9.08 -2.81 -16.54
C ALA A 285 7.92 -3.73 -16.90
N PHE A 286 7.73 -4.79 -16.13
CA PHE A 286 6.80 -5.86 -16.40
C PHE A 286 5.73 -5.93 -15.32
N HIS A 287 4.49 -6.22 -15.75
CA HIS A 287 3.38 -6.42 -14.83
C HIS A 287 2.62 -7.68 -15.24
N TYR A 288 2.38 -8.55 -14.26
CA TYR A 288 1.47 -9.67 -14.42
C TYR A 288 0.07 -9.21 -14.06
N CYS A 289 -0.84 -9.41 -14.99
CA CYS A 289 -2.20 -8.92 -14.89
C CYS A 289 -3.18 -10.09 -14.88
N PHE A 290 -4.18 -10.02 -14.03
CA PHE A 290 -5.35 -10.88 -14.02
C PHE A 290 -6.59 -10.01 -14.21
N VAL A 291 -7.45 -10.39 -15.13
CA VAL A 291 -8.76 -9.78 -15.34
C VAL A 291 -9.77 -10.91 -15.39
N PRO A 292 -10.66 -11.05 -14.41
CA PRO A 292 -11.62 -12.14 -14.36
C PRO A 292 -12.59 -12.09 -15.54
N ASP A 293 -13.17 -13.24 -15.88
CA ASP A 293 -14.17 -13.34 -16.93
C ASP A 293 -15.33 -12.37 -16.69
N GLY A 294 -15.84 -11.82 -17.78
CA GLY A 294 -16.91 -10.81 -17.74
C GLY A 294 -16.44 -9.38 -17.51
N GLN A 295 -15.18 -9.15 -17.16
CA GLN A 295 -14.60 -7.81 -17.08
C GLN A 295 -13.81 -7.47 -18.36
N PRO A 296 -13.85 -6.20 -18.83
CA PRO A 296 -13.14 -5.81 -20.04
C PRO A 296 -11.63 -5.74 -19.81
N ALA A 297 -10.89 -6.68 -20.42
CA ALA A 297 -9.44 -6.65 -20.49
C ALA A 297 -9.01 -5.78 -21.68
N THR A 298 -8.58 -4.55 -21.44
CA THR A 298 -8.10 -3.64 -22.48
C THR A 298 -6.79 -2.98 -22.09
N LEU A 299 -5.92 -2.72 -23.06
CA LEU A 299 -4.64 -2.04 -22.81
C LEU A 299 -4.82 -0.70 -22.07
N PRO A 300 -5.77 0.18 -22.42
CA PRO A 300 -5.99 1.42 -21.66
C PRO A 300 -6.31 1.20 -20.17
N ARG A 301 -7.18 0.24 -19.85
CA ARG A 301 -7.54 -0.06 -18.45
C ARG A 301 -6.34 -0.58 -17.65
N LEU A 302 -5.56 -1.50 -18.23
CA LEU A 302 -4.37 -2.06 -17.59
C LEU A 302 -3.30 -0.97 -17.37
N VAL A 303 -3.06 -0.09 -18.36
CA VAL A 303 -2.14 1.04 -18.25
C VAL A 303 -2.59 2.02 -17.16
N SER A 304 -3.87 2.35 -17.12
CA SER A 304 -4.43 3.23 -16.08
C SER A 304 -4.27 2.63 -14.69
N ALA A 305 -4.58 1.34 -14.53
CA ALA A 305 -4.42 0.63 -13.25
C ALA A 305 -2.94 0.61 -12.78
N ALA A 306 -2.00 0.32 -13.69
CA ALA A 306 -0.56 0.36 -13.40
C ALA A 306 -0.10 1.79 -13.01
N GLY A 307 -0.66 2.81 -13.66
CA GLY A 307 -0.34 4.22 -13.41
C GLY A 307 -0.84 4.73 -12.07
N LEU A 308 -2.00 4.27 -11.63
CA LEU A 308 -2.65 4.70 -10.39
C LEU A 308 -1.96 4.21 -9.10
N ARG A 309 -0.95 3.34 -9.18
CA ARG A 309 -0.10 3.03 -8.03
C ARG A 309 0.79 4.21 -7.60
N TRP A 310 1.22 5.04 -8.55
CA TRP A 310 2.19 6.11 -8.31
C TRP A 310 1.79 7.18 -7.28
N PRO A 311 0.53 7.65 -7.17
CA PRO A 311 0.16 8.67 -6.18
C PRO A 311 0.51 8.28 -4.74
N VAL A 312 0.58 6.99 -4.43
CA VAL A 312 0.89 6.46 -3.09
C VAL A 312 2.33 6.77 -2.68
N GLU A 313 3.29 6.67 -3.60
CA GLU A 313 4.71 7.02 -3.35
C GLU A 313 4.88 8.49 -2.90
N GLY A 314 4.02 9.39 -3.37
CA GLY A 314 3.97 10.80 -2.92
C GLY A 314 3.43 10.97 -1.51
N THR A 315 2.41 10.19 -1.14
CA THR A 315 1.75 10.26 0.18
C THR A 315 2.68 9.76 1.29
N GLU A 316 3.43 8.71 1.02
CA GLU A 316 4.41 8.15 1.97
C GLU A 316 5.52 9.16 2.31
N ARG A 317 6.00 9.92 1.32
CA ARG A 317 7.00 10.99 1.54
C ARG A 317 6.47 12.09 2.46
N VAL A 318 5.21 12.47 2.36
CA VAL A 318 4.57 13.47 3.24
C VAL A 318 4.45 12.93 4.67
N GLN A 319 4.07 11.67 4.85
CA GLN A 319 3.99 11.05 6.19
C GLN A 319 5.37 10.94 6.84
N LEU A 320 6.41 10.58 6.11
CA LEU A 320 7.78 10.53 6.61
C LEU A 320 8.29 11.92 7.01
N SER A 321 7.96 12.98 6.26
CA SER A 321 8.35 14.36 6.64
C SER A 321 7.69 14.80 7.95
N LEU A 322 6.47 14.36 8.25
CA LEU A 322 5.79 14.62 9.52
C LEU A 322 6.40 13.84 10.70
N SER A 323 7.08 12.72 10.44
CA SER A 323 7.74 11.92 11.46
C SER A 323 9.18 12.35 11.77
N HIS A 324 9.83 13.12 10.89
CA HIS A 324 11.22 13.56 11.01
C HIS A 324 11.40 14.95 11.66
N SER A 325 10.32 15.65 11.99
CA SER A 325 10.42 16.85 12.79
C SER A 325 10.69 16.47 14.26
N LYS A 326 11.98 16.18 14.52
CA LYS A 326 12.52 15.96 15.87
C LYS A 326 12.64 17.28 16.62
#